data_8d617bea5687da42b5ed004cb0a40644
#
_entry.id   8d617bea5687da42b5ed004cb0a40644
#
_cell.length_a   1.000
_cell.length_b   1.000
_cell.length_c   1.000
_cell.angle_alpha   90.00
_cell.angle_beta   90.00
_cell.angle_gamma   90.00
#
_symmetry.space_group_name_H-M   'P 1'
#
loop_
_entity.id
_entity.type
_entity.pdbx_description
1 polymer ?
#
loop_
_entity_poly.entity_id
_entity_poly.type
_entity_poly.pdbx_seq_one_letter_code
_entity_poly.pdbx_strand_id
1 'polypeptide(L)'
;MKKLLVAVLVLCLALSMVPAFALELLSGGDTYPIDTDKTITWYAQGGLNPHEKFADWKQSPFHTGLIRETGINIEWMFPTTGTDGGVYTNTLLADPTKLPDIMQGYFMDSASQYLDEGIIWDLTPYMEEYAPAYYAFLKAHPVYDKAMKTDDGKYYAFGFFREDGGWNDSYRGPVVRKDWLDECGLEIPKTISEFENVIRVFNEKYGAKFSFAWSRFKEGGLEGAFGAYGTSSLTYYVKDGEVGIAQMDEGWRNYVAWLNQLFNDGLFDQDNFSLDDTSIKAKIHNGECGISMTSMGQLNNWMKEATAAGSDENWVAIPYPTDDEGNISCIFGGLGIGTWTSVVTKCADEETMKLCLRALDYAYTQEGFLYWNFGTKGVSWDYDENGEPAFTSLVNDDPDTDPMIKYNGATWGSSCIQATKLLYLKNSQVAIDANDLWFYSVPAEVSSGWKWPSGTTFTVAESDELALIAANLGTYSSENFANFVTGVSDINDDSVWESYLAAYETQYNAERVLEIRQACYDRYLER
;
A
#
# COMPACT_ATOMS: atom_id res chain seq x y z
N MET A 1 -15.66 -17.86 42.06
CA MET A 1 -15.93 -16.67 41.23
C MET A 1 -14.76 -16.26 40.36
N LYS A 2 -13.49 -16.26 40.81
CA LYS A 2 -12.33 -15.89 39.95
C LYS A 2 -12.05 -16.84 38.76
N LYS A 3 -12.39 -18.14 38.87
CA LYS A 3 -12.21 -19.09 37.75
C LYS A 3 -13.30 -19.01 36.67
N LEU A 4 -14.47 -18.41 36.99
CA LEU A 4 -15.55 -18.20 36.02
C LEU A 4 -15.29 -16.94 35.17
N LEU A 5 -14.60 -15.92 35.72
CA LEU A 5 -14.25 -14.69 34.99
C LEU A 5 -13.18 -14.94 33.93
N VAL A 6 -12.21 -15.83 34.19
CA VAL A 6 -11.16 -16.18 33.23
C VAL A 6 -11.72 -17.00 32.06
N ALA A 7 -12.69 -17.89 32.34
CA ALA A 7 -13.36 -18.68 31.30
C ALA A 7 -14.25 -17.82 30.38
N VAL A 8 -14.84 -16.73 30.87
CA VAL A 8 -15.64 -15.80 30.08
C VAL A 8 -14.75 -14.89 29.24
N LEU A 9 -13.56 -14.47 29.72
CA LEU A 9 -12.62 -13.67 28.95
C LEU A 9 -11.97 -14.48 27.81
N VAL A 10 -11.67 -15.77 28.03
CA VAL A 10 -11.13 -16.67 27.00
C VAL A 10 -12.21 -17.03 25.95
N LEU A 11 -13.49 -17.09 26.35
CA LEU A 11 -14.60 -17.36 25.43
C LEU A 11 -14.97 -16.12 24.58
N CYS A 12 -14.71 -14.90 25.07
CA CYS A 12 -14.92 -13.66 24.30
C CYS A 12 -13.81 -13.39 23.28
N LEU A 13 -12.59 -13.90 23.50
CA LEU A 13 -11.49 -13.82 22.54
C LEU A 13 -11.58 -14.87 21.42
N ALA A 14 -12.39 -15.91 21.59
CA ALA A 14 -12.62 -16.94 20.57
C ALA A 14 -13.81 -16.64 19.64
N LEU A 15 -14.53 -15.52 19.83
CA LEU A 15 -15.73 -15.16 19.06
C LEU A 15 -15.58 -13.90 18.20
N SER A 16 -14.38 -13.35 18.05
CA SER A 16 -14.07 -12.28 17.10
C SER A 16 -13.31 -12.78 15.86
N MET A 17 -13.53 -14.01 15.45
CA MET A 17 -13.31 -14.32 14.04
C MET A 17 -14.46 -13.62 13.30
N VAL A 18 -14.17 -12.45 12.73
CA VAL A 18 -14.94 -11.93 11.60
C VAL A 18 -15.01 -13.10 10.62
N PRO A 19 -16.20 -13.60 10.22
CA PRO A 19 -16.25 -14.61 9.20
C PRO A 19 -15.48 -14.03 8.01
N ALA A 20 -14.41 -14.69 7.58
CA ALA A 20 -13.84 -14.41 6.28
C ALA A 20 -15.05 -14.42 5.34
N PHE A 21 -15.35 -13.28 4.73
CA PHE A 21 -16.37 -13.23 3.69
C PHE A 21 -15.93 -14.27 2.69
N ALA A 22 -16.63 -15.39 2.61
CA ALA A 22 -16.33 -16.41 1.64
C ALA A 22 -16.45 -15.72 0.28
N LEU A 23 -15.32 -15.49 -0.37
CA LEU A 23 -15.25 -14.81 -1.65
C LEU A 23 -15.92 -15.71 -2.68
N GLU A 24 -17.13 -15.36 -3.12
CA GLU A 24 -17.85 -16.11 -4.13
C GLU A 24 -17.34 -15.71 -5.52
N LEU A 25 -16.36 -16.47 -6.03
CA LEU A 25 -15.82 -16.28 -7.37
C LEU A 25 -16.44 -17.27 -8.35
N LEU A 26 -16.60 -16.83 -9.60
CA LEU A 26 -17.02 -17.71 -10.69
C LEU A 26 -15.90 -18.70 -11.04
N SER A 27 -16.29 -19.93 -11.43
CA SER A 27 -15.33 -20.88 -11.98
C SER A 27 -14.91 -20.47 -13.39
N GLY A 28 -13.62 -20.57 -13.68
CA GLY A 28 -13.04 -20.41 -15.01
C GLY A 28 -12.97 -21.71 -15.82
N GLY A 29 -13.31 -22.86 -15.22
CA GLY A 29 -13.06 -24.18 -15.77
C GLY A 29 -13.70 -24.46 -17.13
N ASP A 30 -14.82 -23.81 -17.46
CA ASP A 30 -15.47 -23.95 -18.79
C ASP A 30 -14.90 -22.98 -19.85
N THR A 31 -14.09 -22.01 -19.43
CA THR A 31 -13.53 -20.97 -20.30
C THR A 31 -12.04 -21.21 -20.60
N TYR A 32 -11.30 -21.67 -19.60
CA TYR A 32 -9.84 -21.80 -19.70
C TYR A 32 -9.40 -23.28 -19.66
N PRO A 33 -8.31 -23.63 -20.39
CA PRO A 33 -7.50 -22.78 -21.26
C PRO A 33 -8.19 -22.44 -22.59
N ILE A 34 -7.92 -21.24 -23.11
CA ILE A 34 -8.44 -20.76 -24.41
C ILE A 34 -7.59 -21.35 -25.54
N ASP A 35 -8.23 -21.87 -26.56
CA ASP A 35 -7.56 -22.36 -27.78
C ASP A 35 -7.34 -21.19 -28.75
N THR A 36 -6.11 -20.66 -28.80
CA THR A 36 -5.75 -19.53 -29.66
C THR A 36 -4.27 -19.55 -30.04
N ASP A 37 -3.96 -19.19 -31.30
CA ASP A 37 -2.60 -18.98 -31.78
C ASP A 37 -2.14 -17.51 -31.61
N LYS A 38 -3.04 -16.60 -31.18
CA LYS A 38 -2.71 -15.19 -30.97
C LYS A 38 -1.76 -15.00 -29.80
N THR A 39 -0.88 -14.03 -29.94
CA THR A 39 0.00 -13.57 -28.87
C THR A 39 -0.41 -12.15 -28.46
N ILE A 40 -0.48 -11.89 -27.17
CA ILE A 40 -0.68 -10.55 -26.60
C ILE A 40 0.64 -10.07 -25.97
N THR A 41 0.86 -8.76 -25.97
CA THR A 41 1.97 -8.13 -25.28
C THR A 41 1.52 -7.58 -23.94
N TRP A 42 2.22 -7.90 -22.85
CA TRP A 42 1.84 -7.47 -21.50
C TRP A 42 3.01 -6.82 -20.77
N TYR A 43 2.90 -5.54 -20.52
CA TYR A 43 3.83 -4.81 -19.67
C TYR A 43 3.41 -4.94 -18.21
N ALA A 44 4.25 -5.60 -17.42
CA ALA A 44 4.11 -5.73 -15.99
C ALA A 44 5.12 -4.79 -15.30
N GLN A 45 4.62 -3.66 -14.78
CA GLN A 45 5.45 -2.72 -14.03
C GLN A 45 5.87 -3.32 -12.69
N GLY A 46 5.05 -4.19 -12.13
CA GLY A 46 5.01 -4.74 -10.80
C GLY A 46 6.29 -4.65 -10.01
N GLY A 47 6.21 -4.39 -8.72
CA GLY A 47 7.33 -4.32 -7.76
C GLY A 47 8.23 -5.56 -7.67
N LEU A 48 8.24 -6.34 -8.72
CA LEU A 48 9.20 -7.38 -9.03
C LEU A 48 10.51 -6.71 -9.41
N ASN A 49 11.19 -6.11 -8.41
CA ASN A 49 12.60 -5.89 -8.56
C ASN A 49 13.18 -7.20 -9.06
N PRO A 50 13.89 -7.23 -10.19
CA PRO A 50 14.49 -8.46 -10.67
C PRO A 50 15.33 -9.00 -9.52
N HIS A 51 14.89 -10.12 -8.99
CA HIS A 51 15.61 -10.80 -7.92
C HIS A 51 16.97 -11.13 -8.51
N GLU A 52 18.05 -10.88 -7.79
CA GLU A 52 19.43 -11.09 -8.28
C GLU A 52 19.63 -12.52 -8.82
N LYS A 53 18.81 -13.46 -8.38
CA LYS A 53 18.83 -14.88 -8.77
C LYS A 53 17.87 -15.24 -9.92
N PHE A 54 17.00 -14.32 -10.37
CA PHE A 54 16.11 -14.54 -11.49
C PHE A 54 16.51 -13.59 -12.64
N ALA A 55 17.40 -14.05 -13.49
CA ALA A 55 17.95 -13.24 -14.60
C ALA A 55 16.90 -12.83 -15.64
N ASP A 56 15.80 -13.58 -15.75
CA ASP A 56 14.71 -13.31 -16.69
C ASP A 56 13.35 -13.70 -16.11
N TRP A 57 12.57 -12.70 -15.69
CA TRP A 57 11.21 -12.88 -15.17
C TRP A 57 10.26 -13.57 -16.15
N LYS A 58 10.49 -13.45 -17.46
CA LYS A 58 9.73 -14.17 -18.49
C LYS A 58 9.77 -15.68 -18.30
N GLN A 59 10.83 -16.19 -17.66
CA GLN A 59 11.05 -17.62 -17.40
C GLN A 59 10.59 -18.04 -16.01
N SER A 60 10.01 -17.14 -15.20
CA SER A 60 9.55 -17.53 -13.87
C SER A 60 8.43 -18.59 -13.98
N PRO A 61 8.31 -19.49 -13.00
CA PRO A 61 7.21 -20.46 -12.96
C PRO A 61 5.83 -19.83 -13.05
N PHE A 62 5.66 -18.63 -12.45
CA PHE A 62 4.42 -17.89 -12.54
C PHE A 62 4.10 -17.43 -13.97
N HIS A 63 5.04 -16.71 -14.64
CA HIS A 63 4.76 -16.14 -15.97
C HIS A 63 4.61 -17.21 -17.06
N THR A 64 5.44 -18.26 -17.01
CA THR A 64 5.32 -19.39 -17.95
C THR A 64 4.08 -20.25 -17.66
N GLY A 65 3.72 -20.38 -16.39
CA GLY A 65 2.53 -21.11 -15.98
C GLY A 65 1.24 -20.40 -16.37
N LEU A 66 1.18 -19.06 -16.27
CA LEU A 66 -0.01 -18.29 -16.63
C LEU A 66 -0.40 -18.50 -18.12
N ILE A 67 0.59 -18.62 -18.99
CA ILE A 67 0.37 -18.96 -20.41
C ILE A 67 -0.31 -20.34 -20.52
N ARG A 68 0.12 -21.32 -19.74
CA ARG A 68 -0.47 -22.68 -19.72
C ARG A 68 -1.89 -22.67 -19.15
N GLU A 69 -2.10 -21.96 -18.01
CA GLU A 69 -3.40 -21.91 -17.34
C GLU A 69 -4.46 -21.19 -18.20
N THR A 70 -4.06 -20.10 -18.86
CA THR A 70 -4.98 -19.31 -19.70
C THR A 70 -5.11 -19.84 -21.13
N GLY A 71 -4.11 -20.57 -21.64
CA GLY A 71 -4.01 -20.95 -23.06
C GLY A 71 -3.63 -19.81 -23.99
N ILE A 72 -3.34 -18.62 -23.44
CA ILE A 72 -3.03 -17.41 -24.22
C ILE A 72 -1.52 -17.20 -24.25
N ASN A 73 -0.94 -17.05 -25.43
CA ASN A 73 0.47 -16.68 -25.57
C ASN A 73 0.70 -15.25 -25.12
N ILE A 74 1.62 -15.05 -24.18
CA ILE A 74 1.93 -13.73 -23.60
C ILE A 74 3.40 -13.40 -23.85
N GLU A 75 3.64 -12.31 -24.54
CA GLU A 75 4.96 -11.69 -24.63
C GLU A 75 5.11 -10.66 -23.49
N TRP A 76 5.88 -11.05 -22.48
CA TRP A 76 6.07 -10.23 -21.29
C TRP A 76 7.08 -9.11 -21.51
N MET A 77 6.75 -7.92 -21.03
CA MET A 77 7.62 -6.75 -20.95
C MET A 77 7.78 -6.31 -19.49
N PHE A 78 9.01 -6.03 -19.08
CA PHE A 78 9.36 -5.55 -17.75
C PHE A 78 10.25 -4.31 -17.83
N PRO A 79 10.27 -3.44 -16.80
CA PRO A 79 11.26 -2.38 -16.72
C PRO A 79 12.68 -2.93 -16.84
N THR A 80 13.56 -2.17 -17.47
CA THR A 80 14.99 -2.52 -17.52
C THR A 80 15.55 -2.54 -16.10
N THR A 81 16.37 -3.55 -15.78
CA THR A 81 17.02 -3.68 -14.46
C THR A 81 17.66 -2.36 -14.03
N GLY A 82 17.33 -1.90 -12.83
CA GLY A 82 17.82 -0.64 -12.26
C GLY A 82 17.06 0.61 -12.70
N THR A 83 16.01 0.46 -13.52
CA THR A 83 15.12 1.58 -13.88
C THR A 83 13.88 1.54 -12.98
N ASP A 84 13.51 2.69 -12.43
CA ASP A 84 12.24 2.84 -11.73
C ASP A 84 11.07 2.55 -12.66
N GLY A 85 10.09 1.75 -12.19
CA GLY A 85 8.96 1.29 -13.00
C GLY A 85 8.07 2.43 -13.48
N GLY A 86 7.88 3.48 -12.67
CA GLY A 86 7.10 4.67 -13.05
C GLY A 86 7.80 5.46 -14.15
N VAL A 87 9.12 5.65 -14.04
CA VAL A 87 9.93 6.29 -15.07
C VAL A 87 9.86 5.51 -16.38
N TYR A 88 9.92 4.18 -16.31
CA TYR A 88 9.80 3.35 -17.50
C TYR A 88 8.41 3.43 -18.13
N THR A 89 7.34 3.40 -17.32
CA THR A 89 5.95 3.59 -17.77
C THR A 89 5.78 4.92 -18.49
N ASN A 90 6.31 6.02 -17.92
CA ASN A 90 6.25 7.34 -18.55
C ASN A 90 7.01 7.37 -19.89
N THR A 91 8.10 6.62 -20.00
CA THR A 91 8.84 6.48 -21.27
C THR A 91 8.01 5.76 -22.34
N LEU A 92 7.26 4.71 -21.97
CA LEU A 92 6.33 4.05 -22.88
C LEU A 92 5.19 4.99 -23.31
N LEU A 93 4.57 5.68 -22.38
CA LEU A 93 3.47 6.61 -22.63
C LEU A 93 3.87 7.82 -23.51
N ALA A 94 5.16 8.12 -23.61
CA ALA A 94 5.65 9.18 -24.51
C ALA A 94 5.43 8.87 -26.02
N ASP A 95 5.23 7.59 -26.38
CA ASP A 95 4.82 7.18 -27.74
C ASP A 95 3.58 6.26 -27.69
N PRO A 96 2.37 6.81 -27.56
CA PRO A 96 1.14 6.03 -27.41
C PRO A 96 0.83 5.10 -28.60
N THR A 97 1.53 5.25 -29.72
CA THR A 97 1.31 4.41 -30.91
C THR A 97 2.06 3.08 -30.86
N LYS A 98 2.89 2.85 -29.84
CA LYS A 98 3.75 1.66 -29.68
C LYS A 98 3.60 1.00 -28.31
N LEU A 99 2.47 1.21 -27.64
CA LEU A 99 2.23 0.61 -26.34
C LEU A 99 1.99 -0.90 -26.46
N PRO A 100 2.35 -1.68 -25.44
CA PRO A 100 1.90 -3.07 -25.34
C PRO A 100 0.36 -3.14 -25.22
N ASP A 101 -0.21 -4.29 -25.54
CA ASP A 101 -1.66 -4.50 -25.51
C ASP A 101 -2.23 -4.32 -24.09
N ILE A 102 -1.52 -4.84 -23.08
CA ILE A 102 -1.84 -4.63 -21.67
C ILE A 102 -0.72 -3.84 -21.00
N MET A 103 -1.11 -2.78 -20.28
CA MET A 103 -0.18 -2.02 -19.43
C MET A 103 -0.63 -2.05 -17.98
N GLN A 104 0.28 -2.44 -17.08
CA GLN A 104 0.12 -2.35 -15.65
C GLN A 104 0.80 -1.08 -15.12
N GLY A 105 0.11 -0.33 -14.25
CA GLY A 105 0.63 0.90 -13.65
C GLY A 105 -0.40 1.68 -12.84
N TYR A 106 -0.12 2.95 -12.61
CA TYR A 106 -1.00 3.88 -11.89
C TYR A 106 -1.84 4.67 -12.89
N PHE A 107 -3.04 4.17 -13.23
CA PHE A 107 -3.90 4.77 -14.25
C PHE A 107 -5.16 5.44 -13.70
N MET A 108 -5.46 5.28 -12.40
CA MET A 108 -6.73 5.73 -11.82
C MET A 108 -6.98 7.24 -12.03
N ASP A 109 -6.04 8.07 -11.62
CA ASP A 109 -6.23 9.54 -11.65
C ASP A 109 -6.32 10.11 -13.07
N SER A 110 -5.71 9.42 -14.05
CA SER A 110 -5.67 9.85 -15.46
C SER A 110 -6.59 9.05 -16.38
N ALA A 111 -7.47 8.24 -15.82
CA ALA A 111 -8.32 7.32 -16.61
C ALA A 111 -9.17 8.03 -17.65
N SER A 112 -9.85 9.11 -17.26
CA SER A 112 -10.69 9.90 -18.19
C SER A 112 -9.87 10.50 -19.32
N GLN A 113 -8.68 11.03 -19.02
CA GLN A 113 -7.78 11.60 -20.03
C GLN A 113 -7.36 10.54 -21.06
N TYR A 114 -6.88 9.38 -20.61
CA TYR A 114 -6.43 8.33 -21.52
C TYR A 114 -7.56 7.73 -22.36
N LEU A 115 -8.80 7.70 -21.85
CA LEU A 115 -9.98 7.32 -22.62
C LEU A 115 -10.30 8.34 -23.70
N ASP A 116 -10.30 9.62 -23.37
CA ASP A 116 -10.64 10.73 -24.28
C ASP A 116 -9.57 10.93 -25.37
N GLU A 117 -8.30 10.74 -25.03
CA GLU A 117 -7.19 10.75 -25.97
C GLU A 117 -7.12 9.48 -26.85
N GLY A 118 -7.94 8.47 -26.56
CA GLY A 118 -7.96 7.22 -27.31
C GLY A 118 -6.70 6.38 -27.11
N ILE A 119 -6.06 6.47 -25.95
CA ILE A 119 -4.86 5.67 -25.58
C ILE A 119 -5.30 4.30 -25.05
N ILE A 120 -6.38 4.24 -24.26
CA ILE A 120 -6.90 3.01 -23.68
C ILE A 120 -8.32 2.72 -24.17
N TRP A 121 -8.76 1.47 -24.03
CA TRP A 121 -10.10 1.04 -24.37
C TRP A 121 -11.12 1.39 -23.28
N ASP A 122 -12.31 1.87 -23.69
CA ASP A 122 -13.52 1.77 -22.87
C ASP A 122 -13.96 0.32 -22.85
N LEU A 123 -13.87 -0.32 -21.69
CA LEU A 123 -14.15 -1.74 -21.50
C LEU A 123 -15.64 -2.00 -21.26
N THR A 124 -16.44 -0.99 -20.99
CA THR A 124 -17.85 -1.09 -20.57
C THR A 124 -18.69 -2.01 -21.45
N PRO A 125 -18.65 -1.90 -22.79
CA PRO A 125 -19.48 -2.76 -23.66
C PRO A 125 -19.07 -4.23 -23.68
N TYR A 126 -17.88 -4.56 -23.14
CA TYR A 126 -17.26 -5.87 -23.28
C TYR A 126 -17.16 -6.65 -21.96
N MET A 127 -17.38 -5.97 -20.81
CA MET A 127 -17.16 -6.55 -19.47
C MET A 127 -17.94 -7.83 -19.23
N GLU A 128 -19.25 -7.81 -19.49
CA GLU A 128 -20.14 -8.94 -19.18
C GLU A 128 -19.81 -10.18 -20.02
N GLU A 129 -19.41 -10.00 -21.28
CA GLU A 129 -19.12 -11.10 -22.20
C GLU A 129 -17.67 -11.60 -22.11
N TYR A 130 -16.69 -10.70 -22.01
CA TYR A 130 -15.26 -11.03 -22.10
C TYR A 130 -14.51 -10.99 -20.77
N ALA A 131 -15.12 -10.43 -19.72
CA ALA A 131 -14.57 -10.40 -18.36
C ALA A 131 -15.65 -10.72 -17.30
N PRO A 132 -16.39 -11.85 -17.44
CA PRO A 132 -17.56 -12.14 -16.61
C PRO A 132 -17.22 -12.34 -15.13
N ALA A 133 -16.05 -12.91 -14.79
CA ALA A 133 -15.63 -13.14 -13.42
C ALA A 133 -15.30 -11.80 -12.72
N TYR A 134 -14.55 -10.95 -13.38
CA TYR A 134 -14.24 -9.60 -12.88
C TYR A 134 -15.51 -8.74 -12.76
N TYR A 135 -16.37 -8.77 -13.77
CA TYR A 135 -17.63 -8.03 -13.74
C TYR A 135 -18.54 -8.47 -12.60
N ALA A 136 -18.71 -9.79 -12.40
CA ALA A 136 -19.49 -10.34 -11.29
C ALA A 136 -18.89 -9.95 -9.93
N PHE A 137 -17.56 -10.02 -9.78
CA PHE A 137 -16.85 -9.59 -8.60
C PHE A 137 -17.12 -8.11 -8.28
N LEU A 138 -17.00 -7.22 -9.26
CA LEU A 138 -17.27 -5.79 -9.05
C LEU A 138 -18.75 -5.55 -8.66
N LYS A 139 -19.71 -6.24 -9.29
CA LYS A 139 -21.14 -6.09 -8.94
C LYS A 139 -21.45 -6.58 -7.53
N ALA A 140 -20.71 -7.56 -7.02
CA ALA A 140 -20.83 -8.01 -5.63
C ALA A 140 -20.20 -7.03 -4.63
N HIS A 141 -19.30 -6.12 -5.08
CA HIS A 141 -18.56 -5.19 -4.25
C HIS A 141 -18.74 -3.73 -4.72
N PRO A 142 -19.84 -3.04 -4.32
CA PRO A 142 -20.17 -1.70 -4.85
C PRO A 142 -19.08 -0.65 -4.70
N VAL A 143 -18.27 -0.70 -3.63
CA VAL A 143 -17.14 0.21 -3.42
C VAL A 143 -16.05 0.00 -4.47
N TYR A 144 -15.77 -1.23 -4.83
CA TYR A 144 -14.81 -1.58 -5.86
C TYR A 144 -15.34 -1.26 -7.27
N ASP A 145 -16.63 -1.57 -7.51
CA ASP A 145 -17.31 -1.22 -8.76
C ASP A 145 -17.24 0.29 -9.04
N LYS A 146 -17.49 1.10 -8.01
CA LYS A 146 -17.39 2.56 -8.06
C LYS A 146 -15.97 3.04 -8.37
N ALA A 147 -14.95 2.47 -7.72
CA ALA A 147 -13.55 2.85 -7.90
C ALA A 147 -12.99 2.51 -9.30
N MET A 148 -13.55 1.50 -9.97
CA MET A 148 -13.11 1.06 -11.30
C MET A 148 -13.84 1.73 -12.46
N LYS A 149 -14.57 2.81 -12.19
CA LYS A 149 -15.30 3.61 -13.19
C LYS A 149 -14.85 5.05 -13.20
N THR A 150 -14.98 5.68 -14.36
CA THR A 150 -14.95 7.14 -14.49
C THR A 150 -16.28 7.77 -14.06
N ASP A 151 -16.33 9.11 -13.95
CA ASP A 151 -17.55 9.85 -13.58
C ASP A 151 -18.72 9.59 -14.55
N ASP A 152 -18.45 9.35 -15.83
CA ASP A 152 -19.45 8.98 -16.85
C ASP A 152 -19.75 7.48 -16.91
N GLY A 153 -19.27 6.70 -15.94
CA GLY A 153 -19.62 5.29 -15.73
C GLY A 153 -18.85 4.30 -16.59
N LYS A 154 -17.77 4.69 -17.26
CA LYS A 154 -16.95 3.81 -18.09
C LYS A 154 -15.99 2.97 -17.24
N TYR A 155 -15.95 1.66 -17.48
CA TYR A 155 -14.87 0.81 -16.96
C TYR A 155 -13.62 1.00 -17.81
N TYR A 156 -12.49 1.25 -17.14
CA TYR A 156 -11.22 1.56 -17.81
C TYR A 156 -10.11 0.58 -17.52
N ALA A 157 -10.21 -0.22 -16.44
CA ALA A 157 -9.12 -1.05 -15.97
C ALA A 157 -9.57 -2.26 -15.17
N PHE A 158 -8.63 -3.18 -14.96
CA PHE A 158 -8.69 -4.24 -13.96
C PHE A 158 -7.91 -3.81 -12.73
N GLY A 159 -8.48 -3.95 -11.53
CA GLY A 159 -7.94 -3.46 -10.27
C GLY A 159 -7.18 -4.51 -9.47
N PHE A 160 -6.41 -4.06 -8.49
CA PHE A 160 -5.87 -4.89 -7.43
C PHE A 160 -6.73 -4.75 -6.19
N PHE A 161 -7.18 -5.86 -5.64
CA PHE A 161 -8.03 -5.89 -4.46
C PHE A 161 -7.46 -6.82 -3.39
N ARG A 162 -7.83 -6.56 -2.14
CA ARG A 162 -7.49 -7.41 -0.99
C ARG A 162 -8.73 -8.14 -0.50
N GLU A 163 -8.64 -9.45 -0.36
CA GLU A 163 -9.72 -10.30 0.17
C GLU A 163 -10.16 -9.85 1.57
N ASP A 164 -9.23 -9.34 2.37
CA ASP A 164 -9.42 -8.93 3.76
C ASP A 164 -10.11 -7.57 3.96
N GLY A 165 -10.53 -6.92 2.88
CA GLY A 165 -11.24 -5.63 2.94
C GLY A 165 -10.41 -4.47 3.51
N GLY A 166 -9.08 -4.59 3.53
CA GLY A 166 -8.17 -3.52 3.96
C GLY A 166 -7.34 -3.84 5.20
N TRP A 167 -7.44 -5.04 5.78
CA TRP A 167 -6.57 -5.45 6.88
C TRP A 167 -5.08 -5.28 6.53
N ASN A 168 -4.67 -5.68 5.35
CA ASN A 168 -3.31 -5.50 4.88
C ASN A 168 -3.01 -4.08 4.34
N ASP A 169 -3.96 -3.17 4.32
CA ASP A 169 -3.68 -1.75 4.07
C ASP A 169 -3.07 -1.07 5.30
N SER A 170 -3.26 -1.64 6.49
CA SER A 170 -2.65 -1.21 7.76
C SER A 170 -1.34 -1.94 8.08
N TYR A 171 -0.60 -2.36 7.06
CA TYR A 171 0.59 -3.19 7.19
C TYR A 171 1.83 -2.46 7.76
N ARG A 172 1.67 -1.28 8.33
CA ARG A 172 2.74 -0.42 8.84
C ARG A 172 2.36 0.19 10.16
N GLY A 173 3.36 0.45 10.99
CA GLY A 173 3.14 1.16 12.23
C GLY A 173 4.40 1.21 13.10
N PRO A 174 4.28 1.79 14.29
CA PRO A 174 5.36 1.89 15.22
C PRO A 174 5.67 0.54 15.89
N VAL A 175 6.96 0.33 16.16
CA VAL A 175 7.50 -0.87 16.82
C VAL A 175 8.55 -0.51 17.85
N VAL A 176 8.75 -1.38 18.83
CA VAL A 176 9.67 -1.14 19.95
C VAL A 176 10.39 -2.42 20.38
N ARG A 177 11.60 -2.28 20.89
CA ARG A 177 12.38 -3.32 21.59
C ARG A 177 11.69 -3.68 22.91
N LYS A 178 10.95 -4.77 22.93
CA LYS A 178 10.23 -5.24 24.13
C LYS A 178 11.17 -5.63 25.26
N ASP A 179 12.29 -6.26 24.92
CA ASP A 179 13.34 -6.59 25.86
C ASP A 179 13.92 -5.34 26.56
N TRP A 180 14.07 -4.24 25.84
CA TRP A 180 14.51 -2.98 26.43
C TRP A 180 13.44 -2.32 27.30
N LEU A 181 12.16 -2.40 26.89
CA LEU A 181 11.06 -1.95 27.74
C LEU A 181 11.08 -2.69 29.09
N ASP A 182 11.19 -4.02 29.05
CA ASP A 182 11.24 -4.85 30.26
C ASP A 182 12.42 -4.51 31.17
N GLU A 183 13.61 -4.30 30.61
CA GLU A 183 14.79 -3.87 31.36
C GLU A 183 14.67 -2.47 31.96
N CYS A 184 13.88 -1.60 31.35
CA CYS A 184 13.63 -0.24 31.82
C CYS A 184 12.42 -0.15 32.75
N GLY A 185 11.62 -1.23 32.88
CA GLY A 185 10.38 -1.24 33.65
C GLY A 185 9.28 -0.40 33.01
N LEU A 186 9.29 -0.29 31.67
CA LEU A 186 8.30 0.46 30.89
C LEU A 186 7.27 -0.47 30.26
N GLU A 187 6.06 0.03 30.12
CA GLU A 187 5.00 -0.62 29.35
C GLU A 187 5.07 -0.21 27.87
N ILE A 188 4.36 -0.94 26.99
CA ILE A 188 4.16 -0.54 25.58
C ILE A 188 3.40 0.78 25.57
N PRO A 189 3.94 1.83 24.92
CA PRO A 189 3.32 3.16 24.93
C PRO A 189 2.01 3.17 24.13
N LYS A 190 1.03 3.96 24.61
CA LYS A 190 -0.28 4.13 23.97
C LYS A 190 -0.56 5.57 23.58
N THR A 191 0.06 6.53 24.28
CA THR A 191 -0.05 7.95 23.96
C THR A 191 1.26 8.48 23.41
N ILE A 192 1.21 9.64 22.76
CA ILE A 192 2.42 10.26 22.19
C ILE A 192 3.40 10.69 23.28
N SER A 193 2.92 11.08 24.46
CA SER A 193 3.77 11.40 25.60
C SER A 193 4.46 10.16 26.16
N GLU A 194 3.79 9.02 26.24
CA GLU A 194 4.40 7.75 26.61
C GLU A 194 5.42 7.29 25.56
N PHE A 195 5.13 7.48 24.26
CA PHE A 195 6.04 7.19 23.16
C PHE A 195 7.33 8.02 23.25
N GLU A 196 7.21 9.33 23.49
CA GLU A 196 8.35 10.22 23.71
C GLU A 196 9.16 9.81 24.95
N ASN A 197 8.50 9.44 26.05
CA ASN A 197 9.18 8.96 27.25
C ASN A 197 10.05 7.72 26.96
N VAL A 198 9.56 6.77 26.15
CA VAL A 198 10.36 5.60 25.74
C VAL A 198 11.59 6.03 24.95
N ILE A 199 11.46 6.97 24.01
CA ILE A 199 12.60 7.52 23.26
C ILE A 199 13.66 8.09 24.23
N ARG A 200 13.24 8.92 25.19
CA ARG A 200 14.14 9.58 26.15
C ARG A 200 14.86 8.56 27.03
N VAL A 201 14.15 7.58 27.58
CA VAL A 201 14.74 6.54 28.43
C VAL A 201 15.71 5.65 27.63
N PHE A 202 15.37 5.29 26.40
CA PHE A 202 16.27 4.49 25.55
C PHE A 202 17.52 5.26 25.13
N ASN A 203 17.38 6.57 24.88
CA ASN A 203 18.54 7.41 24.60
C ASN A 203 19.44 7.53 25.82
N GLU A 204 18.89 7.79 27.02
CA GLU A 204 19.67 7.89 28.26
C GLU A 204 20.41 6.59 28.59
N LYS A 205 19.74 5.44 28.44
CA LYS A 205 20.31 4.16 28.88
C LYS A 205 21.23 3.53 27.84
N TYR A 206 20.85 3.60 26.55
CA TYR A 206 21.53 2.88 25.47
C TYR A 206 22.18 3.80 24.44
N GLY A 207 21.95 5.10 24.48
CA GLY A 207 22.38 6.04 23.45
C GLY A 207 21.60 5.92 22.15
N ALA A 208 20.49 5.14 22.15
CA ALA A 208 19.69 4.89 20.99
C ALA A 208 18.81 6.08 20.63
N LYS A 209 18.51 6.23 19.33
CA LYS A 209 17.68 7.31 18.82
C LYS A 209 16.41 6.76 18.18
N PHE A 210 15.38 7.59 18.10
CA PHE A 210 14.23 7.32 17.25
C PHE A 210 14.67 7.46 15.81
N SER A 211 14.55 6.37 15.05
CA SER A 211 15.02 6.27 13.66
C SER A 211 14.12 5.34 12.86
N PHE A 212 13.96 5.61 11.57
CA PHE A 212 13.22 4.76 10.63
C PHE A 212 13.62 5.07 9.19
N ALA A 213 13.32 4.16 8.26
CA ALA A 213 13.58 4.41 6.85
C ALA A 213 12.72 5.58 6.35
N TRP A 214 13.32 6.51 5.61
CA TRP A 214 12.63 7.70 5.10
C TRP A 214 11.40 7.38 4.26
N SER A 215 11.45 6.30 3.47
CA SER A 215 10.31 5.82 2.69
C SER A 215 9.11 5.46 3.57
N ARG A 216 9.33 5.02 4.82
CA ARG A 216 8.27 4.65 5.78
C ARG A 216 7.65 5.87 6.42
N PHE A 217 8.42 6.94 6.58
CA PHE A 217 7.93 8.18 7.16
C PHE A 217 6.82 8.84 6.34
N LYS A 218 6.95 8.80 5.03
CA LYS A 218 5.95 9.37 4.11
C LYS A 218 4.55 8.77 4.28
N GLU A 219 4.46 7.61 4.90
CA GLU A 219 3.27 6.79 4.97
C GLU A 219 2.45 7.00 6.23
N GLY A 220 3.01 7.69 7.23
CA GLY A 220 2.31 8.12 8.43
C GLY A 220 2.23 7.08 9.55
N GLY A 221 1.51 7.44 10.62
CA GLY A 221 1.20 6.60 11.77
C GLY A 221 1.43 7.26 13.15
N LEU A 222 2.01 8.45 13.23
CA LEU A 222 2.18 9.22 14.47
C LEU A 222 1.45 10.56 14.44
N GLU A 223 1.23 11.10 13.25
CA GLU A 223 0.62 12.41 13.01
C GLU A 223 -0.79 12.52 13.57
N GLY A 224 -1.52 11.40 13.60
CA GLY A 224 -2.88 11.34 14.12
C GLY A 224 -3.03 11.76 15.57
N ALA A 225 -2.00 11.54 16.40
CA ALA A 225 -1.97 11.99 17.78
C ALA A 225 -1.92 13.52 17.95
N PHE A 226 -1.64 14.25 16.88
CA PHE A 226 -1.57 15.71 16.86
C PHE A 226 -2.76 16.36 16.14
N GLY A 227 -3.73 15.58 15.72
CA GLY A 227 -4.84 16.06 14.90
C GLY A 227 -4.49 16.29 13.44
N ALA A 228 -3.33 15.80 12.98
CA ALA A 228 -2.88 15.93 11.60
C ALA A 228 -3.38 14.78 10.73
N TYR A 229 -3.47 15.03 9.40
CA TYR A 229 -3.91 14.07 8.38
C TYR A 229 -2.80 13.68 7.39
N GLY A 230 -1.58 14.13 7.62
CA GLY A 230 -0.46 13.85 6.74
C GLY A 230 0.89 14.14 7.36
N THR A 231 1.93 13.69 6.67
CA THR A 231 3.33 13.75 7.12
C THR A 231 4.16 14.68 6.23
N SER A 232 5.26 14.18 5.66
CA SER A 232 6.20 14.95 4.85
C SER A 232 5.79 15.19 3.41
N SER A 233 4.88 14.38 2.88
CA SER A 233 4.42 14.51 1.48
C SER A 233 3.08 15.23 1.43
N LEU A 234 2.88 16.03 0.38
CA LEU A 234 1.58 16.68 0.12
C LEU A 234 0.46 15.65 0.19
N THR A 235 -0.43 15.84 1.14
CA THR A 235 -1.54 14.91 1.43
C THR A 235 -2.85 15.66 1.38
N TYR A 236 -3.79 15.13 0.60
CA TYR A 236 -5.18 15.58 0.57
C TYR A 236 -6.02 14.65 1.42
N TYR A 237 -6.92 15.24 2.19
CA TYR A 237 -7.85 14.50 3.04
C TYR A 237 -9.28 15.02 2.84
N VAL A 238 -10.26 14.27 3.34
CA VAL A 238 -11.66 14.68 3.37
C VAL A 238 -12.13 14.67 4.82
N LYS A 239 -12.73 15.77 5.26
CA LYS A 239 -13.32 15.86 6.59
C LYS A 239 -14.68 16.54 6.48
N ASP A 240 -15.71 15.90 6.99
CA ASP A 240 -17.09 16.41 6.95
C ASP A 240 -17.57 16.78 5.53
N GLY A 241 -17.03 16.08 4.51
CA GLY A 241 -17.33 16.32 3.10
C GLY A 241 -16.46 17.40 2.42
N GLU A 242 -15.57 18.04 3.15
CA GLU A 242 -14.67 19.07 2.63
C GLU A 242 -13.25 18.52 2.40
N VAL A 243 -12.65 18.86 1.26
CA VAL A 243 -11.29 18.49 0.90
C VAL A 243 -10.30 19.48 1.51
N GLY A 244 -9.27 18.96 2.20
CA GLY A 244 -8.21 19.76 2.78
C GLY A 244 -6.81 19.34 2.33
N ILE A 245 -5.83 20.20 2.62
CA ILE A 245 -4.39 19.93 2.49
C ILE A 245 -3.81 19.81 3.88
N ALA A 246 -3.35 18.62 4.25
CA ALA A 246 -2.87 18.33 5.60
C ALA A 246 -1.72 19.25 6.07
N GLN A 247 -0.84 19.65 5.14
CA GLN A 247 0.30 20.51 5.43
C GLN A 247 -0.06 21.98 5.74
N MET A 248 -1.33 22.33 5.61
CA MET A 248 -1.84 23.66 5.96
C MET A 248 -2.52 23.69 7.34
N ASP A 249 -2.66 22.55 8.01
CA ASP A 249 -3.40 22.42 9.27
C ASP A 249 -2.53 22.68 10.50
N GLU A 250 -3.14 23.21 11.57
CA GLU A 250 -2.48 23.40 12.86
C GLU A 250 -2.05 22.06 13.47
N GLY A 251 -2.78 20.97 13.26
CA GLY A 251 -2.38 19.62 13.67
C GLY A 251 -1.04 19.20 13.05
N TRP A 252 -0.85 19.50 11.77
CA TRP A 252 0.42 19.23 11.10
C TRP A 252 1.56 20.10 11.65
N ARG A 253 1.29 21.39 11.92
CA ARG A 253 2.24 22.28 12.58
C ARG A 253 2.71 21.70 13.92
N ASN A 254 1.78 21.23 14.76
CA ASN A 254 2.07 20.64 16.06
C ASN A 254 2.91 19.35 15.94
N TYR A 255 2.58 18.49 14.98
CA TYR A 255 3.34 17.29 14.69
C TYR A 255 4.79 17.60 14.28
N VAL A 256 4.98 18.56 13.39
CA VAL A 256 6.31 18.98 12.92
C VAL A 256 7.11 19.67 14.04
N ALA A 257 6.45 20.47 14.88
CA ALA A 257 7.07 21.10 16.04
C ALA A 257 7.58 20.05 17.06
N TRP A 258 6.81 18.97 17.29
CA TRP A 258 7.25 17.85 18.11
C TRP A 258 8.47 17.14 17.52
N LEU A 259 8.50 16.89 16.21
CA LEU A 259 9.66 16.30 15.54
C LEU A 259 10.89 17.23 15.61
N ASN A 260 10.70 18.54 15.45
CA ASN A 260 11.76 19.54 15.60
C ASN A 260 12.34 19.53 17.03
N GLN A 261 11.48 19.42 18.03
CA GLN A 261 11.92 19.28 19.42
C GLN A 261 12.79 18.04 19.61
N LEU A 262 12.33 16.87 19.16
CA LEU A 262 13.11 15.62 19.25
C LEU A 262 14.44 15.71 18.50
N PHE A 263 14.45 16.38 17.34
CA PHE A 263 15.65 16.60 16.54
C PHE A 263 16.67 17.50 17.30
N ASN A 264 16.22 18.61 17.87
CA ASN A 264 17.03 19.55 18.64
C ASN A 264 17.56 18.92 19.94
N ASP A 265 16.77 18.05 20.59
CA ASP A 265 17.18 17.31 21.79
C ASP A 265 18.15 16.16 21.45
N GLY A 266 18.43 15.89 20.18
CA GLY A 266 19.28 14.79 19.71
C GLY A 266 18.66 13.40 19.87
N LEU A 267 17.34 13.33 20.10
CA LEU A 267 16.55 12.10 20.28
C LEU A 267 16.06 11.51 18.97
N PHE A 268 15.83 12.34 17.96
CA PHE A 268 15.56 11.93 16.60
C PHE A 268 16.86 11.86 15.81
N ASP A 269 17.02 10.80 15.01
CA ASP A 269 18.25 10.58 14.26
C ASP A 269 18.49 11.69 13.23
N GLN A 270 19.63 12.36 13.33
CA GLN A 270 19.96 13.47 12.43
C GLN A 270 20.19 13.03 10.99
N ASP A 271 20.52 11.75 10.78
CA ASP A 271 20.69 11.16 9.43
C ASP A 271 19.38 10.61 8.86
N ASN A 272 18.26 10.70 9.61
CA ASN A 272 17.01 10.01 9.29
C ASN A 272 16.47 10.30 7.88
N PHE A 273 16.68 11.52 7.37
CA PHE A 273 16.26 11.93 6.02
C PHE A 273 16.97 11.16 4.88
N SER A 274 18.10 10.51 5.18
CA SER A 274 18.88 9.71 4.23
C SER A 274 18.80 8.21 4.47
N LEU A 275 18.12 7.76 5.53
CA LEU A 275 18.02 6.34 5.86
C LEU A 275 17.07 5.61 4.90
N ASP A 276 17.56 4.53 4.33
CA ASP A 276 16.79 3.53 3.60
C ASP A 276 16.54 2.27 4.45
N ASP A 277 15.83 1.28 3.90
CA ASP A 277 15.55 0.02 4.59
C ASP A 277 16.83 -0.76 4.97
N THR A 278 17.93 -0.59 4.27
CA THR A 278 19.22 -1.24 4.57
C THR A 278 19.94 -0.55 5.72
N SER A 279 20.01 0.76 5.65
CA SER A 279 20.71 1.59 6.65
C SER A 279 20.02 1.54 8.02
N ILE A 280 18.68 1.63 8.04
CA ILE A 280 17.93 1.50 9.30
C ILE A 280 18.08 0.11 9.92
N LYS A 281 18.07 -0.95 9.12
CA LYS A 281 18.28 -2.31 9.59
C LYS A 281 19.65 -2.47 10.27
N ALA A 282 20.70 -1.89 9.71
CA ALA A 282 22.02 -1.87 10.34
C ALA A 282 21.99 -1.18 11.71
N LYS A 283 21.35 -0.01 11.83
CA LYS A 283 21.20 0.71 13.11
C LYS A 283 20.43 -0.12 14.15
N ILE A 284 19.38 -0.82 13.74
CA ILE A 284 18.58 -1.70 14.60
C ILE A 284 19.44 -2.82 15.18
N HIS A 285 20.13 -3.58 14.36
CA HIS A 285 20.95 -4.71 14.82
C HIS A 285 22.21 -4.27 15.58
N ASN A 286 22.68 -3.03 15.38
CA ASN A 286 23.78 -2.45 16.17
C ASN A 286 23.30 -1.87 17.53
N GLY A 287 21.99 -1.85 17.81
CA GLY A 287 21.45 -1.27 19.04
C GLY A 287 21.44 0.27 19.06
N GLU A 288 21.52 0.90 17.89
CA GLU A 288 21.47 2.37 17.74
C GLU A 288 20.03 2.89 17.65
N CYS A 289 19.06 1.99 17.47
CA CYS A 289 17.63 2.28 17.38
C CYS A 289 16.84 1.26 18.20
N GLY A 290 16.00 1.72 19.12
CA GLY A 290 15.15 0.87 19.98
C GLY A 290 13.65 1.06 19.79
N ILE A 291 13.25 2.11 19.04
CA ILE A 291 11.87 2.41 18.66
C ILE A 291 11.87 2.96 17.23
N SER A 292 10.97 2.47 16.40
CA SER A 292 11.00 2.73 14.94
C SER A 292 9.61 2.70 14.34
N MET A 293 9.52 3.10 13.07
CA MET A 293 8.36 2.88 12.18
C MET A 293 8.75 1.83 11.13
N THR A 294 7.90 0.82 10.90
CA THR A 294 8.22 -0.23 9.95
C THR A 294 6.97 -0.88 9.36
N SER A 295 7.15 -1.72 8.35
CA SER A 295 6.10 -2.57 7.81
C SER A 295 6.12 -3.98 8.39
N MET A 296 4.98 -4.67 8.34
CA MET A 296 4.85 -6.08 8.71
C MET A 296 5.94 -6.96 8.06
N GLY A 297 6.20 -6.75 6.76
CA GLY A 297 7.22 -7.52 6.03
C GLY A 297 8.64 -7.22 6.52
N GLN A 298 8.97 -5.97 6.83
CA GLN A 298 10.29 -5.61 7.36
C GLN A 298 10.49 -6.11 8.79
N LEU A 299 9.47 -5.97 9.65
CA LEU A 299 9.50 -6.54 11.00
C LEU A 299 9.78 -8.06 10.95
N ASN A 300 9.10 -8.77 10.04
CA ASN A 300 9.34 -10.19 9.81
C ASN A 300 10.81 -10.48 9.44
N ASN A 301 11.40 -9.66 8.56
CA ASN A 301 12.80 -9.82 8.15
C ASN A 301 13.77 -9.53 9.31
N TRP A 302 13.55 -8.47 10.10
CA TRP A 302 14.38 -8.15 11.26
C TRP A 302 14.39 -9.30 12.27
N MET A 303 13.22 -9.88 12.57
CA MET A 303 13.11 -11.00 13.51
C MET A 303 13.78 -12.29 12.99
N LYS A 304 13.68 -12.57 11.69
CA LYS A 304 14.38 -13.69 11.06
C LYS A 304 15.90 -13.53 11.13
N GLU A 305 16.40 -12.34 10.82
CA GLU A 305 17.84 -12.04 10.85
C GLU A 305 18.40 -12.06 12.28
N ALA A 306 17.69 -11.48 13.25
CA ALA A 306 18.05 -11.54 14.66
C ALA A 306 18.14 -13.01 15.14
N THR A 307 17.13 -13.83 14.83
CA THR A 307 17.10 -15.26 15.16
C THR A 307 18.28 -16.00 14.53
N ALA A 308 18.56 -15.76 13.25
CA ALA A 308 19.69 -16.40 12.54
C ALA A 308 21.06 -16.00 13.12
N ALA A 309 21.17 -14.76 13.63
CA ALA A 309 22.37 -14.26 14.32
C ALA A 309 22.49 -14.74 15.77
N GLY A 310 21.47 -15.40 16.32
CA GLY A 310 21.41 -15.79 17.73
C GLY A 310 21.28 -14.59 18.67
N SER A 311 20.67 -13.50 18.20
CA SER A 311 20.40 -12.28 18.97
C SER A 311 19.15 -12.46 19.83
N ASP A 312 19.15 -11.84 21.03
CA ASP A 312 18.00 -11.79 21.94
C ASP A 312 17.05 -10.61 21.62
N GLU A 313 17.23 -9.94 20.47
CA GLU A 313 16.36 -8.87 20.02
C GLU A 313 14.90 -9.32 19.94
N ASN A 314 14.04 -8.59 20.65
CA ASN A 314 12.60 -8.85 20.65
C ASN A 314 11.82 -7.58 20.30
N TRP A 315 11.36 -7.49 19.07
CA TRP A 315 10.57 -6.38 18.56
C TRP A 315 9.08 -6.72 18.60
N VAL A 316 8.28 -5.77 19.09
CA VAL A 316 6.82 -5.85 19.09
C VAL A 316 6.21 -4.57 18.55
N ALA A 317 4.98 -4.67 18.05
CA ALA A 317 4.23 -3.50 17.62
C ALA A 317 3.79 -2.64 18.81
N ILE A 318 3.69 -1.34 18.54
CA ILE A 318 3.01 -0.34 19.36
C ILE A 318 1.67 -0.06 18.68
N PRO A 319 0.52 0.08 19.40
CA PRO A 319 -0.69 0.63 18.81
C PRO A 319 -0.40 2.04 18.29
N TYR A 320 -1.14 2.50 17.29
CA TYR A 320 -1.00 3.90 16.87
C TYR A 320 -1.24 4.83 18.07
N PRO A 321 -0.26 5.69 18.42
CA PRO A 321 -0.39 6.53 19.59
C PRO A 321 -1.55 7.53 19.44
N THR A 322 -2.26 7.76 20.54
CA THR A 322 -3.24 8.85 20.66
C THR A 322 -2.58 10.09 21.29
N ASP A 323 -3.30 11.20 21.33
CA ASP A 323 -2.99 12.25 22.32
C ASP A 323 -3.20 11.74 23.75
N ASP A 324 -2.89 12.55 24.76
CA ASP A 324 -3.01 12.16 26.17
C ASP A 324 -4.47 12.10 26.66
N GLU A 325 -5.43 12.65 25.89
CA GLU A 325 -6.86 12.54 26.10
C GLU A 325 -7.49 11.31 25.39
N GLY A 326 -6.70 10.58 24.59
CA GLY A 326 -7.14 9.38 23.90
C GLY A 326 -7.72 9.65 22.50
N ASN A 327 -7.49 10.83 21.91
CA ASN A 327 -7.94 11.18 20.56
C ASN A 327 -6.90 10.81 19.51
N ILE A 328 -7.36 10.52 18.29
CA ILE A 328 -6.56 10.31 17.11
C ILE A 328 -7.35 10.76 15.88
N SER A 329 -6.73 11.55 14.99
CA SER A 329 -7.40 12.08 13.79
C SER A 329 -7.37 11.10 12.62
N CYS A 330 -6.30 10.39 12.47
CA CYS A 330 -6.10 9.44 11.38
C CYS A 330 -5.09 8.36 11.76
N ILE A 331 -5.11 7.27 11.00
CA ILE A 331 -4.06 6.25 10.99
C ILE A 331 -3.83 5.79 9.56
N PHE A 332 -2.73 5.09 9.32
CA PHE A 332 -2.51 4.41 8.05
C PHE A 332 -3.52 3.25 7.89
N GLY A 333 -4.16 3.16 6.73
CA GLY A 333 -5.16 2.13 6.45
C GLY A 333 -5.84 2.35 5.10
N GLY A 334 -6.79 1.51 4.72
CA GLY A 334 -7.49 1.59 3.43
C GLY A 334 -8.75 0.73 3.36
N LEU A 335 -9.31 0.61 2.17
CA LEU A 335 -10.53 -0.17 1.87
C LEU A 335 -10.24 -1.43 1.05
N GLY A 336 -8.99 -1.88 1.00
CA GLY A 336 -8.61 -3.06 0.23
C GLY A 336 -8.51 -2.83 -1.27
N ILE A 337 -8.39 -1.58 -1.71
CA ILE A 337 -8.22 -1.21 -3.12
C ILE A 337 -6.78 -0.72 -3.32
N GLY A 338 -6.00 -1.45 -4.11
CA GLY A 338 -4.67 -1.00 -4.50
C GLY A 338 -4.72 0.03 -5.62
N THR A 339 -3.72 0.89 -5.67
CA THR A 339 -3.62 1.93 -6.72
C THR A 339 -3.14 1.39 -8.06
N TRP A 340 -2.62 0.17 -8.11
CA TRP A 340 -2.17 -0.50 -9.32
C TRP A 340 -3.35 -1.06 -10.11
N THR A 341 -3.34 -0.79 -11.42
CA THR A 341 -4.37 -1.27 -12.34
C THR A 341 -3.73 -1.78 -13.62
N SER A 342 -4.45 -2.61 -14.36
CA SER A 342 -4.08 -2.98 -15.73
C SER A 342 -5.10 -2.42 -16.70
N VAL A 343 -4.62 -1.69 -17.68
CA VAL A 343 -5.42 -1.13 -18.78
C VAL A 343 -5.14 -1.88 -20.08
N VAL A 344 -6.11 -1.90 -21.00
CA VAL A 344 -5.91 -2.39 -22.37
C VAL A 344 -5.74 -1.19 -23.29
N THR A 345 -4.64 -1.14 -24.03
CA THR A 345 -4.30 0.00 -24.89
C THR A 345 -4.99 -0.10 -26.25
N LYS A 346 -5.12 1.03 -26.93
CA LYS A 346 -5.66 1.08 -28.29
C LYS A 346 -4.68 0.56 -29.37
N CYS A 347 -3.46 0.13 -28.99
CA CYS A 347 -2.57 -0.62 -29.87
C CYS A 347 -3.11 -2.03 -30.14
N ALA A 348 -3.84 -2.62 -29.19
CA ALA A 348 -4.64 -3.84 -29.43
C ALA A 348 -5.83 -3.52 -30.33
N ASP A 349 -6.02 -4.26 -31.42
CA ASP A 349 -7.28 -4.26 -32.16
C ASP A 349 -8.41 -4.87 -31.32
N GLU A 350 -9.66 -4.78 -31.77
CA GLU A 350 -10.82 -5.24 -30.98
C GLU A 350 -10.75 -6.74 -30.64
N GLU A 351 -10.25 -7.58 -31.54
CA GLU A 351 -10.13 -9.03 -31.27
C GLU A 351 -9.02 -9.31 -30.26
N THR A 352 -7.90 -8.62 -30.37
CA THR A 352 -6.80 -8.70 -29.41
C THR A 352 -7.22 -8.14 -28.05
N MET A 353 -7.94 -7.02 -28.03
CA MET A 353 -8.51 -6.44 -26.81
C MET A 353 -9.42 -7.43 -26.08
N LYS A 354 -10.33 -8.12 -26.78
CA LYS A 354 -11.19 -9.16 -26.19
C LYS A 354 -10.38 -10.31 -25.58
N LEU A 355 -9.27 -10.68 -26.23
CA LEU A 355 -8.35 -11.68 -25.69
C LEU A 355 -7.61 -11.16 -24.44
N CYS A 356 -7.22 -9.88 -24.42
CA CYS A 356 -6.64 -9.24 -23.25
C CYS A 356 -7.62 -9.23 -22.06
N LEU A 357 -8.91 -8.95 -22.30
CA LEU A 357 -9.93 -9.03 -21.25
C LEU A 357 -10.01 -10.44 -20.66
N ARG A 358 -10.01 -11.47 -21.51
CA ARG A 358 -9.98 -12.86 -21.05
C ARG A 358 -8.74 -13.18 -20.21
N ALA A 359 -7.56 -12.71 -20.65
CA ALA A 359 -6.31 -12.94 -19.91
C ALA A 359 -6.35 -12.31 -18.51
N LEU A 360 -6.92 -11.10 -18.40
CA LEU A 360 -7.06 -10.37 -17.13
C LEU A 360 -8.19 -10.93 -16.24
N ASP A 361 -9.31 -11.36 -16.85
CA ASP A 361 -10.45 -11.93 -16.15
C ASP A 361 -10.10 -13.22 -15.40
N TYR A 362 -9.15 -14.00 -15.91
CA TYR A 362 -8.70 -15.24 -15.27
C TYR A 362 -8.32 -15.02 -13.80
N ALA A 363 -7.67 -13.90 -13.47
CA ALA A 363 -7.25 -13.58 -12.10
C ALA A 363 -8.40 -13.49 -11.09
N TYR A 364 -9.64 -13.31 -11.55
CA TYR A 364 -10.85 -13.16 -10.73
C TYR A 364 -11.75 -14.41 -10.76
N THR A 365 -11.32 -15.47 -11.42
CA THR A 365 -11.95 -16.80 -11.31
C THR A 365 -11.46 -17.54 -10.08
N GLN A 366 -12.15 -18.60 -9.63
CA GLN A 366 -11.72 -19.44 -8.51
C GLN A 366 -10.32 -20.02 -8.75
N GLU A 367 -10.09 -20.56 -9.95
CA GLU A 367 -8.82 -21.17 -10.35
C GLU A 367 -7.72 -20.12 -10.47
N GLY A 368 -8.03 -18.98 -11.06
CA GLY A 368 -7.10 -17.86 -11.21
C GLY A 368 -6.73 -17.21 -9.89
N PHE A 369 -7.69 -17.04 -8.97
CA PHE A 369 -7.41 -16.57 -7.62
C PHE A 369 -6.38 -17.45 -6.90
N LEU A 370 -6.57 -18.77 -6.95
CA LEU A 370 -5.60 -19.70 -6.35
C LEU A 370 -4.25 -19.67 -7.07
N TYR A 371 -4.26 -19.60 -8.40
CA TYR A 371 -3.04 -19.51 -9.19
C TYR A 371 -2.24 -18.23 -8.91
N TRP A 372 -2.89 -17.08 -8.92
CA TRP A 372 -2.24 -15.80 -8.66
C TRP A 372 -1.63 -15.72 -7.26
N ASN A 373 -2.26 -16.32 -6.27
CA ASN A 373 -1.79 -16.30 -4.89
C ASN A 373 -0.78 -17.39 -4.55
N PHE A 374 -0.91 -18.59 -5.11
CA PHE A 374 -0.12 -19.76 -4.67
C PHE A 374 0.66 -20.43 -5.80
N GLY A 375 0.35 -20.11 -7.06
CA GLY A 375 0.97 -20.72 -8.23
C GLY A 375 0.29 -22.01 -8.67
N THR A 376 1.07 -22.96 -9.18
CA THR A 376 0.57 -24.21 -9.75
C THR A 376 0.30 -25.26 -8.67
N LYS A 377 -0.95 -25.73 -8.57
CA LYS A 377 -1.35 -26.79 -7.64
C LYS A 377 -0.58 -28.09 -7.90
N GLY A 378 -0.17 -28.75 -6.83
CA GLY A 378 0.66 -29.96 -6.88
C GLY A 378 2.14 -29.69 -7.21
N VAL A 379 2.53 -28.42 -7.44
CA VAL A 379 3.91 -27.99 -7.69
C VAL A 379 4.35 -27.02 -6.60
N SER A 380 3.87 -25.78 -6.58
CA SER A 380 4.22 -24.78 -5.57
C SER A 380 3.36 -24.86 -4.31
N TRP A 381 2.13 -25.35 -4.42
CA TRP A 381 1.20 -25.51 -3.30
C TRP A 381 0.27 -26.69 -3.47
N ASP A 382 -0.35 -27.13 -2.36
CA ASP A 382 -1.46 -28.06 -2.34
C ASP A 382 -2.33 -27.78 -1.11
N TYR A 383 -3.46 -28.48 -0.97
CA TYR A 383 -4.27 -28.38 0.25
C TYR A 383 -3.61 -29.16 1.40
N ASP A 384 -3.57 -28.58 2.58
CA ASP A 384 -3.18 -29.23 3.82
C ASP A 384 -4.28 -30.19 4.34
N GLU A 385 -4.07 -30.79 5.51
CA GLU A 385 -5.02 -31.70 6.16
C GLU A 385 -6.35 -31.04 6.55
N ASN A 386 -6.39 -29.71 6.63
CA ASN A 386 -7.58 -28.92 6.93
C ASN A 386 -8.31 -28.44 5.66
N GLY A 387 -7.77 -28.73 4.49
CA GLY A 387 -8.30 -28.27 3.22
C GLY A 387 -7.89 -26.84 2.86
N GLU A 388 -6.87 -26.28 3.53
CA GLU A 388 -6.37 -24.93 3.30
C GLU A 388 -5.14 -24.94 2.39
N PRO A 389 -4.95 -23.91 1.52
CA PRO A 389 -3.75 -23.79 0.72
C PRO A 389 -2.49 -23.72 1.58
N ALA A 390 -1.48 -24.53 1.25
CA ALA A 390 -0.19 -24.56 1.88
C ALA A 390 0.93 -24.72 0.83
N PHE A 391 2.04 -24.02 1.00
CA PHE A 391 3.18 -24.16 0.10
C PHE A 391 3.88 -25.50 0.29
N THR A 392 4.35 -26.07 -0.81
CA THR A 392 5.15 -27.31 -0.81
C THR A 392 6.58 -27.03 -0.36
N SER A 393 7.36 -28.11 -0.12
CA SER A 393 8.79 -28.01 0.16
C SER A 393 9.58 -27.28 -0.94
N LEU A 394 9.10 -27.30 -2.18
CA LEU A 394 9.70 -26.55 -3.29
C LEU A 394 9.77 -25.03 -2.99
N VAL A 395 8.79 -24.49 -2.27
CA VAL A 395 8.74 -23.08 -1.88
C VAL A 395 9.32 -22.88 -0.48
N ASN A 396 8.92 -23.74 0.48
CA ASN A 396 9.32 -23.58 1.88
C ASN A 396 10.81 -23.82 2.14
N ASP A 397 11.44 -24.71 1.37
CA ASP A 397 12.86 -25.05 1.50
C ASP A 397 13.76 -24.29 0.50
N ASP A 398 13.20 -23.40 -0.30
CA ASP A 398 13.95 -22.56 -1.23
C ASP A 398 14.83 -21.57 -0.44
N PRO A 399 16.14 -21.51 -0.69
CA PRO A 399 17.08 -20.69 0.08
C PRO A 399 16.96 -19.18 -0.20
N ASP A 400 16.10 -18.76 -1.12
CA ASP A 400 15.89 -17.35 -1.42
C ASP A 400 15.16 -16.62 -0.29
N THR A 401 15.39 -15.32 -0.17
CA THR A 401 14.80 -14.49 0.89
C THR A 401 13.27 -14.40 0.78
N ASP A 402 12.74 -14.40 -0.44
CA ASP A 402 11.30 -14.40 -0.73
C ASP A 402 11.00 -15.32 -1.91
N PRO A 403 11.05 -16.65 -1.69
CA PRO A 403 10.92 -17.63 -2.77
C PRO A 403 9.54 -17.61 -3.43
N MET A 404 8.50 -17.16 -2.70
CA MET A 404 7.12 -17.17 -3.17
C MET A 404 6.92 -16.31 -4.42
N ILE A 405 7.67 -15.22 -4.58
CA ILE A 405 7.54 -14.31 -5.74
C ILE A 405 7.82 -14.99 -7.09
N LYS A 406 8.51 -16.12 -7.08
CA LYS A 406 8.75 -16.92 -8.29
C LYS A 406 7.50 -17.60 -8.80
N TYR A 407 6.58 -17.92 -7.90
CA TYR A 407 5.44 -18.80 -8.12
C TYR A 407 4.10 -18.08 -8.10
N ASN A 408 4.01 -16.84 -7.58
CA ASN A 408 2.77 -16.08 -7.48
C ASN A 408 2.88 -14.68 -8.06
N GLY A 409 1.75 -14.11 -8.47
CA GLY A 409 1.64 -12.74 -8.99
C GLY A 409 0.92 -11.77 -8.05
N ALA A 410 0.33 -12.26 -6.95
CA ALA A 410 -0.50 -11.44 -6.06
C ALA A 410 0.31 -10.68 -4.99
N THR A 411 1.63 -10.75 -5.01
CA THR A 411 2.50 -10.18 -3.97
C THR A 411 2.56 -8.67 -4.05
N TRP A 412 2.52 -8.09 -5.25
CA TRP A 412 2.69 -6.66 -5.48
C TRP A 412 1.90 -6.19 -6.70
N GLY A 413 0.86 -5.39 -6.47
CA GLY A 413 0.30 -4.51 -7.48
C GLY A 413 -0.18 -5.13 -8.79
N SER A 414 -0.38 -6.43 -8.86
CA SER A 414 -0.98 -7.09 -10.02
C SER A 414 -2.49 -6.94 -10.00
N SER A 415 -3.12 -6.86 -11.16
CA SER A 415 -4.59 -6.84 -11.27
C SER A 415 -5.16 -8.21 -10.91
N CYS A 416 -5.47 -8.40 -9.65
CA CYS A 416 -5.99 -9.65 -9.07
C CYS A 416 -6.57 -9.39 -7.67
N ILE A 417 -7.04 -10.44 -7.03
CA ILE A 417 -7.44 -10.43 -5.62
C ILE A 417 -6.33 -11.09 -4.80
N GLN A 418 -5.75 -10.36 -3.85
CA GLN A 418 -4.75 -10.90 -2.94
C GLN A 418 -5.43 -11.64 -1.79
N ALA A 419 -5.06 -12.91 -1.61
CA ALA A 419 -5.58 -13.74 -0.53
C ALA A 419 -4.96 -13.38 0.83
N THR A 420 -5.79 -13.28 1.85
CA THR A 420 -5.34 -13.13 3.24
C THR A 420 -4.45 -14.30 3.66
N LYS A 421 -4.80 -15.51 3.24
CA LYS A 421 -4.01 -16.73 3.51
C LYS A 421 -2.58 -16.65 3.00
N LEU A 422 -2.34 -16.01 1.84
CA LEU A 422 -0.98 -15.78 1.32
C LEU A 422 -0.13 -14.99 2.32
N LEU A 423 -0.71 -13.96 2.93
CA LEU A 423 -0.01 -13.12 3.90
C LEU A 423 0.34 -13.87 5.18
N TYR A 424 -0.57 -14.73 5.66
CA TYR A 424 -0.31 -15.60 6.81
C TYR A 424 0.79 -16.64 6.53
N LEU A 425 0.88 -17.14 5.30
CA LEU A 425 1.96 -18.08 4.92
C LEU A 425 3.32 -17.39 4.75
N LYS A 426 3.31 -16.11 4.39
CA LYS A 426 4.51 -15.32 4.11
C LYS A 426 5.17 -14.78 5.38
N ASN A 427 4.39 -14.44 6.39
CA ASN A 427 4.82 -13.68 7.54
C ASN A 427 4.86 -14.54 8.82
N SER A 428 5.75 -14.18 9.75
CA SER A 428 5.80 -14.77 11.09
C SER A 428 4.63 -14.30 11.95
N GLN A 429 4.34 -15.04 13.03
CA GLN A 429 3.26 -14.68 13.95
C GLN A 429 3.46 -13.28 14.55
N VAL A 430 4.68 -12.87 14.87
CA VAL A 430 4.99 -11.52 15.38
C VAL A 430 4.57 -10.44 14.37
N ALA A 431 4.80 -10.66 13.09
CA ALA A 431 4.42 -9.72 12.04
C ALA A 431 2.89 -9.68 11.82
N ILE A 432 2.22 -10.82 11.93
CA ILE A 432 0.76 -10.91 11.89
C ILE A 432 0.14 -10.20 13.10
N ASP A 433 0.62 -10.47 14.32
CA ASP A 433 0.15 -9.82 15.55
C ASP A 433 0.34 -8.30 15.49
N ALA A 434 1.43 -7.84 14.87
CA ALA A 434 1.66 -6.43 14.64
C ALA A 434 0.60 -5.81 13.73
N ASN A 435 0.30 -6.46 12.61
CA ASN A 435 -0.73 -5.99 11.69
C ASN A 435 -2.13 -6.01 12.31
N ASP A 436 -2.44 -7.07 13.06
CA ASP A 436 -3.70 -7.14 13.82
C ASP A 436 -3.82 -5.99 14.82
N LEU A 437 -2.74 -5.69 15.56
CA LEU A 437 -2.74 -4.56 16.49
C LEU A 437 -2.99 -3.24 15.77
N TRP A 438 -2.30 -2.98 14.65
CA TRP A 438 -2.46 -1.73 13.91
C TRP A 438 -3.84 -1.59 13.29
N PHE A 439 -4.43 -2.69 12.80
CA PHE A 439 -5.74 -2.66 12.16
C PHE A 439 -6.91 -2.61 13.17
N TYR A 440 -6.89 -3.49 14.18
CA TYR A 440 -8.04 -3.66 15.08
C TYR A 440 -8.05 -2.73 16.31
N SER A 441 -6.96 -1.99 16.57
CA SER A 441 -6.88 -1.12 17.74
C SER A 441 -7.66 0.19 17.61
N VAL A 442 -8.15 0.53 16.40
CA VAL A 442 -8.81 1.80 16.09
C VAL A 442 -10.11 1.59 15.32
N PRO A 443 -11.07 2.53 15.43
CA PRO A 443 -12.29 2.50 14.65
C PRO A 443 -12.05 2.60 13.14
N ALA A 444 -12.91 1.96 12.33
CA ALA A 444 -12.78 1.96 10.87
C ALA A 444 -12.84 3.36 10.24
N GLU A 445 -13.63 4.26 10.80
CA GLU A 445 -13.73 5.66 10.38
C GLU A 445 -12.41 6.43 10.56
N VAL A 446 -11.61 6.07 11.56
CA VAL A 446 -10.28 6.65 11.78
C VAL A 446 -9.27 6.07 10.80
N SER A 447 -9.45 4.81 10.38
CA SER A 447 -8.52 4.14 9.46
C SER A 447 -8.73 4.53 7.98
N SER A 448 -9.95 4.93 7.58
CA SER A 448 -10.28 5.15 6.18
C SER A 448 -11.15 6.37 5.89
N GLY A 449 -11.93 6.84 6.87
CA GLY A 449 -12.95 7.88 6.68
C GLY A 449 -12.43 9.25 6.23
N TRP A 450 -11.15 9.54 6.48
CA TRP A 450 -10.50 10.80 6.12
C TRP A 450 -9.76 10.74 4.77
N LYS A 451 -9.53 9.56 4.23
CA LYS A 451 -8.71 9.41 3.03
C LYS A 451 -9.38 9.93 1.77
N TRP A 452 -8.57 10.56 0.93
CA TRP A 452 -8.94 10.80 -0.46
C TRP A 452 -9.36 9.47 -1.11
N PRO A 453 -10.57 9.38 -1.71
CA PRO A 453 -11.08 8.11 -2.22
C PRO A 453 -10.25 7.57 -3.38
N SER A 454 -9.98 6.27 -3.37
CA SER A 454 -9.39 5.58 -4.52
C SER A 454 -10.40 5.53 -5.67
N GLY A 455 -9.92 5.77 -6.89
CA GLY A 455 -10.75 5.73 -8.10
C GLY A 455 -11.49 7.03 -8.43
N THR A 456 -11.19 8.13 -7.75
CA THR A 456 -11.57 9.47 -8.26
C THR A 456 -10.91 9.72 -9.60
N THR A 457 -11.62 10.37 -10.52
CA THR A 457 -11.09 10.71 -11.86
C THR A 457 -11.26 12.17 -12.14
N PHE A 458 -10.19 12.83 -12.58
CA PHE A 458 -10.25 14.22 -13.02
C PHE A 458 -10.70 14.29 -14.48
N THR A 459 -11.37 15.38 -14.86
CA THR A 459 -11.56 15.72 -16.27
C THR A 459 -10.21 16.08 -16.91
N VAL A 460 -10.12 16.04 -18.25
CA VAL A 460 -8.89 16.43 -18.97
C VAL A 460 -8.44 17.83 -18.58
N ALA A 461 -9.36 18.79 -18.56
CA ALA A 461 -9.05 20.18 -18.19
C ALA A 461 -8.53 20.31 -16.75
N GLU A 462 -9.12 19.57 -15.81
CA GLU A 462 -8.66 19.53 -14.41
C GLU A 462 -7.26 18.87 -14.29
N SER A 463 -7.03 17.78 -15.02
CA SER A 463 -5.73 17.11 -15.05
C SER A 463 -4.63 18.01 -15.59
N ASP A 464 -4.89 18.72 -16.69
CA ASP A 464 -3.95 19.66 -17.30
C ASP A 464 -3.62 20.83 -16.35
N GLU A 465 -4.64 21.38 -15.68
CA GLU A 465 -4.45 22.46 -14.72
C GLU A 465 -3.68 22.00 -13.47
N LEU A 466 -4.04 20.85 -12.90
CA LEU A 466 -3.35 20.27 -11.75
C LEU A 466 -1.87 19.92 -12.05
N ALA A 467 -1.56 19.43 -13.26
CA ALA A 467 -0.20 19.13 -13.66
C ALA A 467 0.73 20.35 -13.60
N LEU A 468 0.20 21.56 -13.81
CA LEU A 468 0.97 22.81 -13.74
C LEU A 468 1.24 23.27 -12.30
N ILE A 469 0.35 22.91 -11.36
CA ILE A 469 0.33 23.47 -9.99
C ILE A 469 0.87 22.42 -8.99
N ALA A 470 0.36 21.20 -9.03
CA ALA A 470 0.52 20.22 -7.96
C ALA A 470 1.97 19.73 -7.77
N ALA A 471 2.78 19.60 -8.83
CA ALA A 471 4.16 19.14 -8.73
C ALA A 471 5.03 20.13 -7.93
N ASN A 472 4.88 21.42 -8.16
CA ASN A 472 5.60 22.47 -7.45
C ASN A 472 5.15 22.56 -5.98
N LEU A 473 3.85 22.39 -5.74
CA LEU A 473 3.27 22.39 -4.40
C LEU A 473 3.79 21.20 -3.56
N GLY A 474 3.89 20.01 -4.16
CA GLY A 474 4.46 18.83 -3.52
C GLY A 474 5.93 19.02 -3.13
N THR A 475 6.73 19.63 -4.00
CA THR A 475 8.13 19.96 -3.71
C THR A 475 8.23 20.97 -2.56
N TYR A 476 7.43 22.04 -2.62
CA TYR A 476 7.39 23.05 -1.57
C TYR A 476 7.03 22.45 -0.21
N SER A 477 6.00 21.60 -0.15
CA SER A 477 5.59 20.91 1.08
C SER A 477 6.71 20.06 1.66
N SER A 478 7.38 19.26 0.85
CA SER A 478 8.41 18.32 1.29
C SER A 478 9.71 19.04 1.75
N GLU A 479 10.11 20.11 1.04
CA GLU A 479 11.28 20.92 1.42
C GLU A 479 11.05 21.65 2.73
N ASN A 480 9.87 22.26 2.92
CA ASN A 480 9.55 22.95 4.16
C ASN A 480 9.41 22.00 5.34
N PHE A 481 8.87 20.80 5.14
CA PHE A 481 8.88 19.79 6.20
C PHE A 481 10.31 19.52 6.71
N ALA A 482 11.26 19.28 5.81
CA ALA A 482 12.65 19.06 6.20
C ALA A 482 13.26 20.30 6.90
N ASN A 483 13.01 21.50 6.36
CA ASN A 483 13.50 22.75 6.94
C ASN A 483 12.96 23.00 8.36
N PHE A 484 11.69 22.71 8.59
CA PHE A 484 11.07 22.85 9.91
C PHE A 484 11.59 21.80 10.90
N VAL A 485 11.63 20.54 10.52
CA VAL A 485 12.12 19.46 11.42
C VAL A 485 13.58 19.70 11.81
N THR A 486 14.43 20.14 10.87
CA THR A 486 15.86 20.37 11.13
C THR A 486 16.15 21.73 11.79
N GLY A 487 15.14 22.59 11.93
CA GLY A 487 15.31 23.93 12.53
C GLY A 487 15.96 24.96 11.60
N VAL A 488 16.06 24.68 10.28
CA VAL A 488 16.48 25.70 9.29
C VAL A 488 15.44 26.84 9.23
N SER A 489 14.18 26.50 9.42
CA SER A 489 13.07 27.43 9.61
C SER A 489 12.41 27.13 10.96
N ASP A 490 12.07 28.16 11.74
CA ASP A 490 11.46 27.97 13.06
C ASP A 490 9.94 27.77 12.91
N ILE A 491 9.48 26.55 13.08
CA ILE A 491 8.05 26.19 13.03
C ILE A 491 7.22 26.81 14.16
N ASN A 492 7.89 27.21 15.28
CA ASN A 492 7.24 27.81 16.44
C ASN A 492 7.08 29.33 16.30
N ASP A 493 7.73 29.97 15.32
CA ASP A 493 7.54 31.38 14.99
C ASP A 493 6.28 31.55 14.13
N ASP A 494 5.28 32.25 14.67
CA ASP A 494 4.00 32.50 13.98
C ASP A 494 4.20 33.24 12.66
N SER A 495 5.18 34.16 12.58
CA SER A 495 5.44 34.91 11.35
C SER A 495 6.03 34.03 10.24
N VAL A 496 6.82 33.02 10.60
CA VAL A 496 7.34 32.01 9.67
C VAL A 496 6.21 31.09 9.21
N TRP A 497 5.34 30.64 10.12
CA TRP A 497 4.19 29.83 9.80
C TRP A 497 3.20 30.56 8.89
N GLU A 498 2.85 31.83 9.20
CA GLU A 498 1.98 32.65 8.35
C GLU A 498 2.57 32.86 6.95
N SER A 499 3.89 33.08 6.85
CA SER A 499 4.58 33.20 5.57
C SER A 499 4.56 31.90 4.77
N TYR A 500 4.71 30.77 5.45
CA TYR A 500 4.59 29.43 4.84
C TYR A 500 3.18 29.21 4.28
N LEU A 501 2.13 29.48 5.05
CA LEU A 501 0.75 29.38 4.58
C LEU A 501 0.44 30.34 3.42
N ALA A 502 0.90 31.58 3.52
CA ALA A 502 0.69 32.57 2.47
C ALA A 502 1.30 32.14 1.12
N ALA A 503 2.39 31.38 1.14
CA ALA A 503 3.00 30.89 -0.08
C ALA A 503 2.15 29.82 -0.79
N TYR A 504 1.40 29.00 -0.07
CA TYR A 504 0.44 28.06 -0.68
C TYR A 504 -0.55 28.79 -1.60
N GLU A 505 -1.04 29.95 -1.17
CA GLU A 505 -1.99 30.75 -1.97
C GLU A 505 -1.30 31.59 -3.04
N THR A 506 -0.29 32.38 -2.64
CA THR A 506 0.29 33.41 -3.53
C THR A 506 1.23 32.85 -4.60
N GLN A 507 1.88 31.69 -4.33
CA GLN A 507 2.84 31.09 -5.24
C GLN A 507 2.34 29.82 -5.91
N TYR A 508 1.51 29.04 -5.23
CA TYR A 508 1.10 27.72 -5.67
C TYR A 508 -0.41 27.56 -5.90
N ASN A 509 -1.22 28.64 -5.69
CA ASN A 509 -2.65 28.67 -5.98
C ASN A 509 -3.39 27.46 -5.36
N ALA A 510 -3.15 27.20 -4.07
CA ALA A 510 -3.69 26.03 -3.37
C ALA A 510 -5.21 26.05 -3.29
N GLU A 511 -5.84 27.23 -3.19
CA GLU A 511 -7.30 27.39 -3.25
C GLU A 511 -7.86 26.75 -4.54
N ARG A 512 -7.22 27.01 -5.69
CA ARG A 512 -7.63 26.42 -6.97
C ARG A 512 -7.46 24.89 -7.01
N VAL A 513 -6.40 24.39 -6.41
CA VAL A 513 -6.18 22.92 -6.27
C VAL A 513 -7.31 22.30 -5.45
N LEU A 514 -7.69 22.94 -4.34
CA LEU A 514 -8.79 22.47 -3.48
C LEU A 514 -10.14 22.54 -4.19
N GLU A 515 -10.44 23.61 -4.94
CA GLU A 515 -11.67 23.71 -5.76
C GLU A 515 -11.78 22.54 -6.76
N ILE A 516 -10.71 22.26 -7.51
CA ILE A 516 -10.69 21.16 -8.48
C ILE A 516 -10.90 19.82 -7.79
N ARG A 517 -10.23 19.61 -6.67
CA ARG A 517 -10.36 18.36 -5.91
C ARG A 517 -11.73 18.22 -5.26
N GLN A 518 -12.32 19.30 -4.77
CA GLN A 518 -13.69 19.28 -4.25
C GLN A 518 -14.69 18.90 -5.33
N ALA A 519 -14.59 19.54 -6.51
CA ALA A 519 -15.46 19.21 -7.64
C ALA A 519 -15.30 17.73 -8.08
N CYS A 520 -14.08 17.23 -8.08
CA CYS A 520 -13.81 15.80 -8.37
C CYS A 520 -14.43 14.88 -7.31
N TYR A 521 -14.30 15.23 -6.02
CA TYR A 521 -14.88 14.47 -4.91
C TYR A 521 -16.41 14.47 -4.97
N ASP A 522 -17.03 15.61 -5.25
CA ASP A 522 -18.49 15.74 -5.37
C ASP A 522 -19.03 14.86 -6.50
N ARG A 523 -18.40 14.87 -7.68
CA ARG A 523 -18.73 13.94 -8.78
C ARG A 523 -18.55 12.48 -8.40
N TYR A 524 -17.47 12.18 -7.68
CA TYR A 524 -17.25 10.82 -7.18
C TYR A 524 -18.36 10.35 -6.24
N LEU A 525 -18.93 11.22 -5.41
CA LEU A 525 -20.06 10.86 -4.53
C LEU A 525 -21.34 10.53 -5.32
N GLU A 526 -21.54 11.15 -6.48
CA GLU A 526 -22.71 10.96 -7.34
C GLU A 526 -22.68 9.67 -8.19
N ARG A 527 -21.55 8.98 -8.30
CA ARG A 527 -21.40 7.72 -9.07
C ARG A 527 -22.30 6.59 -8.59
#